data_780c427c7d3c0200a2425c6c5780ce88
#
_entry.id   780c427c7d3c0200a2425c6c5780ce88
#
_cell.length_a   1.000
_cell.length_b   1.000
_cell.length_c   1.000
_cell.angle_alpha   90.00
_cell.angle_beta   90.00
_cell.angle_gamma   90.00
#
_symmetry.space_group_name_H-M   'P 1'
#
loop_
_entity.id
_entity.type
_entity.pdbx_description
1 polymer ?
#
loop_
_entity_poly.entity_id
_entity_poly.type
_entity_poly.pdbx_seq_one_letter_code
_entity_poly.pdbx_strand_id
1 'polypeptide(L)'
;MGFSKQIAATTPGLSASTVYRWVDAGYDGMTNMELRRKVGYRPRSRRAPKRATSHSARRSHASFLALGEDACAAAWEMDTVEGSRGDSARLLTLLHRPSRFQLALPLPDGTCASVLAALSSLRGVLGEDGARRAFGAVLTDNGSEFADEGAIAALLGERDGETRLFYCDPRQSQQKGACEKNHVEIRKLLPKGAGARFDRLTAADCALLMSQVNSEPRGALGFLTPARVLRMALGEDASALMDAFGIEELAPGELDLTPGCIERARAARGEGPLAG
;
A
#
# COMPACT_ATOMS: atom_id res chain seq x y z
N MET A 1 -7.53 -4.50 -25.46
CA MET A 1 -7.23 -5.90 -25.86
C MET A 1 -5.84 -5.95 -26.44
N GLY A 2 -5.01 -6.93 -26.09
CA GLY A 2 -3.68 -7.07 -26.69
C GLY A 2 -3.76 -7.67 -28.11
N PHE A 3 -2.84 -7.26 -28.99
CA PHE A 3 -2.75 -7.68 -30.40
C PHE A 3 -2.91 -9.20 -30.61
N SER A 4 -2.25 -10.03 -29.79
CA SER A 4 -2.33 -11.49 -29.86
C SER A 4 -3.73 -12.05 -29.55
N LYS A 5 -4.52 -11.36 -28.71
CA LYS A 5 -5.90 -11.73 -28.43
C LYS A 5 -6.85 -11.35 -29.57
N GLN A 6 -6.53 -10.27 -30.29
CA GLN A 6 -7.29 -9.84 -31.47
C GLN A 6 -7.08 -10.84 -32.63
N ILE A 7 -5.84 -11.24 -32.90
CA ILE A 7 -5.53 -12.25 -33.93
C ILE A 7 -6.24 -13.57 -33.59
N ALA A 8 -6.18 -14.05 -32.36
CA ALA A 8 -6.82 -15.28 -31.95
C ALA A 8 -8.35 -15.19 -32.07
N ALA A 9 -8.95 -14.02 -31.82
CA ALA A 9 -10.41 -13.83 -31.95
C ALA A 9 -10.91 -13.77 -33.40
N THR A 10 -10.04 -13.39 -34.35
CA THR A 10 -10.36 -13.26 -35.77
C THR A 10 -9.94 -14.48 -36.60
N THR A 11 -9.17 -15.41 -36.04
CA THR A 11 -8.67 -16.60 -36.77
C THR A 11 -9.20 -17.88 -36.10
N PRO A 12 -10.17 -18.57 -36.73
CA PRO A 12 -10.72 -19.82 -36.19
C PRO A 12 -9.62 -20.87 -35.93
N GLY A 13 -9.66 -21.49 -34.75
CA GLY A 13 -8.72 -22.55 -34.36
C GLY A 13 -7.38 -22.07 -33.81
N LEU A 14 -7.14 -20.74 -33.73
CA LEU A 14 -5.91 -20.19 -33.21
C LEU A 14 -6.08 -19.66 -31.78
N SER A 15 -5.22 -20.10 -30.84
CA SER A 15 -5.21 -19.56 -29.48
C SER A 15 -4.21 -18.43 -29.32
N ALA A 16 -4.48 -17.49 -28.38
CA ALA A 16 -3.56 -16.41 -28.05
C ALA A 16 -2.17 -16.93 -27.59
N SER A 17 -2.14 -18.06 -26.89
CA SER A 17 -0.89 -18.72 -26.46
C SER A 17 -0.07 -19.30 -27.63
N THR A 18 -0.73 -19.73 -28.69
CA THR A 18 -0.06 -20.16 -29.93
C THR A 18 0.61 -18.98 -30.62
N VAL A 19 -0.08 -17.83 -30.71
CA VAL A 19 0.50 -16.61 -31.30
C VAL A 19 1.72 -16.14 -30.50
N TYR A 20 1.68 -16.17 -29.17
CA TYR A 20 2.84 -15.81 -28.35
C TYR A 20 4.01 -16.76 -28.54
N ARG A 21 3.77 -18.08 -28.66
CA ARG A 21 4.83 -19.06 -28.95
C ARG A 21 5.48 -18.82 -30.31
N TRP A 22 4.72 -18.47 -31.33
CA TRP A 22 5.26 -18.15 -32.66
C TRP A 22 6.15 -16.90 -32.63
N VAL A 23 5.72 -15.87 -31.91
CA VAL A 23 6.54 -14.65 -31.73
C VAL A 23 7.82 -14.96 -30.93
N ASP A 24 7.73 -15.80 -29.89
CA ASP A 24 8.90 -16.23 -29.11
C ASP A 24 9.88 -17.08 -29.96
N ALA A 25 9.36 -17.83 -30.92
CA ALA A 25 10.16 -18.64 -31.85
C ALA A 25 10.69 -17.85 -33.08
N GLY A 26 10.33 -16.58 -33.21
CA GLY A 26 10.72 -15.75 -34.36
C GLY A 26 10.06 -16.17 -35.67
N TYR A 27 8.88 -16.79 -35.61
CA TYR A 27 8.16 -17.24 -36.80
C TYR A 27 7.82 -16.06 -37.70
N ASP A 28 8.09 -16.20 -39.00
CA ASP A 28 7.89 -15.16 -40.01
C ASP A 28 8.62 -13.83 -39.71
N GLY A 29 9.78 -13.91 -39.05
CA GLY A 29 10.60 -12.75 -38.69
C GLY A 29 10.02 -11.88 -37.56
N MET A 30 8.88 -12.23 -37.01
CA MET A 30 8.29 -11.51 -35.89
C MET A 30 9.12 -11.67 -34.61
N THR A 31 9.37 -10.54 -33.94
CA THR A 31 10.14 -10.54 -32.69
C THR A 31 9.30 -10.04 -31.52
N ASN A 32 9.70 -10.41 -30.31
CA ASN A 32 9.12 -9.89 -29.08
C ASN A 32 9.18 -8.36 -28.96
N MET A 33 10.04 -7.69 -29.74
CA MET A 33 10.18 -6.23 -29.81
C MET A 33 8.95 -5.55 -30.40
N GLU A 34 8.17 -6.26 -31.23
CA GLU A 34 6.96 -5.74 -31.87
C GLU A 34 5.70 -5.87 -31.02
N LEU A 35 5.81 -6.55 -29.86
CA LEU A 35 4.71 -6.68 -28.93
C LEU A 35 4.67 -5.51 -27.96
N ARG A 36 3.56 -4.72 -27.96
CA ARG A 36 3.33 -3.53 -27.12
C ARG A 36 3.71 -3.63 -25.63
N ARG A 37 3.81 -4.82 -25.05
CA ARG A 37 4.10 -5.03 -23.62
C ARG A 37 5.42 -5.73 -23.32
N LYS A 38 6.13 -6.24 -24.32
CA LYS A 38 7.42 -6.92 -24.08
C LYS A 38 8.66 -6.04 -24.33
N VAL A 39 8.52 -4.89 -24.94
CA VAL A 39 9.61 -3.93 -25.25
C VAL A 39 10.34 -3.42 -24.00
N GLY A 40 9.79 -3.61 -22.81
CA GLY A 40 10.41 -3.21 -21.54
C GLY A 40 10.98 -4.35 -20.71
N TYR A 41 11.04 -5.58 -21.19
CA TYR A 41 11.53 -6.71 -20.41
C TYR A 41 13.06 -6.75 -20.38
N ARG A 42 13.67 -6.06 -19.40
CA ARG A 42 15.05 -6.30 -19.00
C ARG A 42 15.08 -7.57 -18.14
N PRO A 43 15.97 -8.54 -18.44
CA PRO A 43 16.22 -9.65 -17.52
C PRO A 43 16.53 -9.07 -16.14
N ARG A 44 15.75 -9.45 -15.11
CA ARG A 44 16.08 -9.06 -13.75
C ARG A 44 17.45 -9.67 -13.42
N SER A 45 18.45 -8.83 -13.13
CA SER A 45 19.66 -9.31 -12.51
C SER A 45 19.26 -10.09 -11.26
N ARG A 46 19.78 -11.29 -11.07
CA ARG A 46 19.60 -12.07 -9.84
C ARG A 46 20.22 -11.24 -8.72
N ARG A 47 19.39 -10.48 -7.99
CA ARG A 47 19.82 -9.93 -6.71
C ARG A 47 20.12 -11.12 -5.81
N ALA A 48 21.25 -11.06 -5.11
CA ALA A 48 21.55 -11.99 -4.03
C ALA A 48 20.32 -12.09 -3.10
N PRO A 49 19.93 -13.29 -2.67
CA PRO A 49 18.80 -13.42 -1.75
C PRO A 49 19.07 -12.55 -0.52
N LYS A 50 18.22 -11.55 -0.27
CA LYS A 50 18.25 -10.83 1.00
C LYS A 50 18.13 -11.87 2.11
N ARG A 51 18.99 -11.77 3.11
CA ARG A 51 18.91 -12.62 4.32
C ARG A 51 17.49 -12.50 4.85
N ALA A 52 16.80 -13.63 4.97
CA ALA A 52 15.46 -13.63 5.54
C ALA A 52 15.57 -13.14 6.99
N THR A 53 14.82 -12.10 7.33
CA THR A 53 14.70 -11.65 8.71
C THR A 53 13.97 -12.77 9.46
N SER A 54 14.58 -13.32 10.51
CA SER A 54 13.96 -14.36 11.34
C SER A 54 13.17 -13.65 12.44
N HIS A 55 11.86 -13.78 12.40
CA HIS A 55 10.96 -13.28 13.44
C HIS A 55 10.64 -14.39 14.44
N SER A 56 10.21 -14.03 15.64
CA SER A 56 9.82 -15.00 16.65
C SER A 56 8.61 -15.83 16.19
N ALA A 57 8.58 -17.13 16.52
CA ALA A 57 7.53 -18.04 16.06
C ALA A 57 6.11 -17.58 16.43
N ARG A 58 5.95 -16.86 17.55
CA ARG A 58 4.67 -16.28 17.99
C ARG A 58 4.12 -15.21 17.05
N ARG A 59 4.96 -14.65 16.17
CA ARG A 59 4.62 -13.60 15.19
C ARG A 59 4.42 -14.13 13.77
N SER A 60 4.38 -15.45 13.61
CA SER A 60 4.20 -16.07 12.29
C SER A 60 2.80 -15.82 11.73
N HIS A 61 2.64 -15.98 10.42
CA HIS A 61 1.31 -15.95 9.79
C HIS A 61 0.38 -17.02 10.34
N ALA A 62 0.92 -18.21 10.70
CA ALA A 62 0.15 -19.25 11.36
C ALA A 62 -0.40 -18.79 12.71
N SER A 63 0.40 -18.06 13.50
CA SER A 63 -0.04 -17.46 14.77
C SER A 63 -1.08 -16.36 14.56
N PHE A 64 -0.98 -15.58 13.46
CA PHE A 64 -2.01 -14.63 13.07
C PHE A 64 -3.34 -15.32 12.79
N LEU A 65 -3.33 -16.41 12.00
CA LEU A 65 -4.56 -17.18 11.70
C LEU A 65 -5.15 -17.82 12.96
N ALA A 66 -4.32 -18.18 13.94
CA ALA A 66 -4.76 -18.75 15.21
C ALA A 66 -5.54 -17.75 16.09
N LEU A 67 -5.53 -16.43 15.77
CA LEU A 67 -6.39 -15.44 16.43
C LEU A 67 -7.89 -15.66 16.18
N GLY A 68 -8.23 -16.44 15.14
CA GLY A 68 -9.60 -16.64 14.68
C GLY A 68 -10.01 -15.68 13.57
N GLU A 69 -11.11 -16.02 12.89
CA GLU A 69 -11.56 -15.34 11.68
C GLU A 69 -11.90 -13.87 11.93
N ASP A 70 -12.61 -13.57 13.01
CA ASP A 70 -13.03 -12.20 13.34
C ASP A 70 -11.82 -11.28 13.62
N ALA A 71 -10.85 -11.74 14.40
CA ALA A 71 -9.66 -10.97 14.72
C ALA A 71 -8.79 -10.75 13.47
N CYS A 72 -8.66 -11.76 12.61
CA CYS A 72 -7.97 -11.63 11.33
C CYS A 72 -8.69 -10.67 10.38
N ALA A 73 -10.02 -10.68 10.36
CA ALA A 73 -10.82 -9.78 9.54
C ALA A 73 -10.72 -8.32 10.04
N ALA A 74 -10.61 -8.12 11.37
CA ALA A 74 -10.48 -6.80 12.01
C ALA A 74 -9.05 -6.24 11.98
N ALA A 75 -8.07 -6.96 11.45
CA ALA A 75 -6.67 -6.57 11.49
C ALA A 75 -6.36 -5.36 10.59
N TRP A 76 -5.23 -4.72 10.91
CA TRP A 76 -4.56 -3.79 10.02
C TRP A 76 -3.50 -4.52 9.17
N GLU A 77 -3.28 -4.03 7.96
CA GLU A 77 -2.14 -4.42 7.14
C GLU A 77 -1.17 -3.25 7.05
N MET A 78 0.11 -3.51 7.30
CA MET A 78 1.17 -2.50 7.22
C MET A 78 2.14 -2.85 6.08
N ASP A 79 2.50 -1.84 5.27
CA ASP A 79 3.38 -2.00 4.11
C ASP A 79 4.10 -0.69 3.78
N THR A 80 5.04 -0.74 2.86
CA THR A 80 5.66 0.47 2.30
C THR A 80 5.41 0.60 0.80
N VAL A 81 5.19 1.83 0.35
CA VAL A 81 5.07 2.16 -1.07
C VAL A 81 6.31 2.92 -1.52
N GLU A 82 7.01 2.39 -2.52
CA GLU A 82 8.20 3.02 -3.09
C GLU A 82 7.82 4.09 -4.12
N GLY A 83 8.55 5.21 -4.16
CA GLY A 83 8.43 6.25 -5.18
C GLY A 83 8.95 5.84 -6.55
N SER A 84 9.42 6.82 -7.31
CA SER A 84 10.09 6.62 -8.58
C SER A 84 11.46 5.99 -8.40
N ARG A 85 12.03 5.45 -9.48
CA ARG A 85 13.36 4.83 -9.43
C ARG A 85 14.42 5.84 -9.01
N GLY A 86 15.20 5.51 -7.99
CA GLY A 86 16.26 6.37 -7.44
C GLY A 86 15.77 7.26 -6.29
N ASP A 87 14.49 7.23 -5.96
CA ASP A 87 13.94 7.87 -4.77
C ASP A 87 14.25 7.00 -3.54
N SER A 88 14.79 7.59 -2.47
CA SER A 88 14.99 6.91 -1.19
C SER A 88 13.74 6.94 -0.34
N ALA A 89 12.93 7.99 -0.49
CA ALA A 89 11.72 8.19 0.29
C ALA A 89 10.63 7.17 -0.06
N ARG A 90 9.80 6.88 0.92
CA ARG A 90 8.68 5.91 0.83
C ARG A 90 7.46 6.46 1.54
N LEU A 91 6.33 5.80 1.36
CA LEU A 91 5.16 5.97 2.20
C LEU A 91 4.99 4.71 3.06
N LEU A 92 4.94 4.88 4.38
CA LEU A 92 4.41 3.84 5.26
C LEU A 92 2.89 3.85 5.12
N THR A 93 2.31 2.72 4.81
CA THR A 93 0.86 2.56 4.69
C THR A 93 0.32 1.63 5.77
N LEU A 94 -0.77 2.03 6.41
CA LEU A 94 -1.54 1.18 7.33
C LEU A 94 -2.98 1.12 6.81
N LEU A 95 -3.44 -0.07 6.49
CA LEU A 95 -4.79 -0.32 5.99
C LEU A 95 -5.61 -1.07 7.03
N HIS A 96 -6.72 -0.48 7.47
CA HIS A 96 -7.72 -1.16 8.30
C HIS A 96 -8.62 -2.03 7.43
N ARG A 97 -8.52 -3.35 7.56
CA ARG A 97 -9.23 -4.31 6.70
C ARG A 97 -10.75 -4.08 6.61
N PRO A 98 -11.48 -3.91 7.75
CA PRO A 98 -12.93 -3.76 7.71
C PRO A 98 -13.38 -2.50 6.98
N SER A 99 -12.78 -1.35 7.29
CA SER A 99 -13.18 -0.06 6.73
C SER A 99 -12.53 0.25 5.38
N ARG A 100 -11.48 -0.47 4.99
CA ARG A 100 -10.62 -0.11 3.84
C ARG A 100 -9.97 1.26 3.99
N PHE A 101 -10.03 1.86 5.17
CA PHE A 101 -9.35 3.12 5.47
C PHE A 101 -7.84 2.91 5.44
N GLN A 102 -7.16 3.84 4.82
CA GLN A 102 -5.71 3.80 4.69
C GLN A 102 -5.08 5.08 5.25
N LEU A 103 -4.03 4.91 6.06
CA LEU A 103 -3.08 5.97 6.34
C LEU A 103 -1.90 5.84 5.38
N ALA A 104 -1.29 6.97 4.99
CA ALA A 104 -0.01 7.01 4.31
C ALA A 104 0.85 8.09 4.96
N LEU A 105 1.96 7.69 5.55
CA LEU A 105 2.89 8.56 6.25
C LEU A 105 4.19 8.66 5.47
N PRO A 106 4.72 9.86 5.20
CA PRO A 106 5.97 10.01 4.48
C PRO A 106 7.14 9.51 5.32
N LEU A 107 7.98 8.69 4.72
CA LEU A 107 9.24 8.23 5.28
C LEU A 107 10.39 8.84 4.47
N PRO A 108 11.42 9.41 5.10
CA PRO A 108 12.60 9.94 4.39
C PRO A 108 13.37 8.84 3.66
N ASP A 109 13.28 7.62 4.15
CA ASP A 109 13.91 6.44 3.57
C ASP A 109 13.18 5.14 3.95
N GLY A 110 13.67 4.00 3.45
CA GLY A 110 13.13 2.67 3.76
C GLY A 110 13.82 1.99 4.94
N THR A 111 14.21 2.72 5.97
CA THR A 111 14.86 2.15 7.15
C THR A 111 13.85 1.82 8.25
N CYS A 112 14.24 0.91 9.13
CA CYS A 112 13.46 0.60 10.33
C CYS A 112 13.30 1.83 11.23
N ALA A 113 14.34 2.67 11.36
CA ALA A 113 14.29 3.89 12.14
C ALA A 113 13.21 4.86 11.66
N SER A 114 13.06 5.02 10.33
CA SER A 114 12.00 5.84 9.73
C SER A 114 10.60 5.29 10.01
N VAL A 115 10.42 3.98 9.95
CA VAL A 115 9.15 3.33 10.33
C VAL A 115 8.84 3.54 11.81
N LEU A 116 9.82 3.35 12.71
CA LEU A 116 9.63 3.56 14.14
C LEU A 116 9.27 5.02 14.46
N ALA A 117 9.89 6.00 13.80
CA ALA A 117 9.52 7.41 13.96
C ALA A 117 8.07 7.69 13.55
N ALA A 118 7.62 7.15 12.40
CA ALA A 118 6.25 7.29 11.94
C ALA A 118 5.24 6.62 12.90
N LEU A 119 5.52 5.42 13.38
CA LEU A 119 4.68 4.73 14.36
C LEU A 119 4.69 5.43 15.72
N SER A 120 5.81 6.05 16.13
CA SER A 120 5.89 6.87 17.33
C SER A 120 4.96 8.08 17.25
N SER A 121 4.86 8.72 16.09
CA SER A 121 3.90 9.80 15.87
C SER A 121 2.45 9.33 16.01
N LEU A 122 2.10 8.17 15.43
CA LEU A 122 0.79 7.54 15.61
C LEU A 122 0.49 7.25 17.08
N ARG A 123 1.50 6.68 17.78
CA ARG A 123 1.39 6.41 19.22
C ARG A 123 1.21 7.68 20.04
N GLY A 124 1.90 8.77 19.66
CA GLY A 124 1.76 10.08 20.31
C GLY A 124 0.36 10.64 20.20
N VAL A 125 -0.31 10.47 19.07
CA VAL A 125 -1.69 10.88 18.82
C VAL A 125 -2.69 10.08 19.64
N LEU A 126 -2.59 8.75 19.59
CA LEU A 126 -3.56 7.85 20.20
C LEU A 126 -3.34 7.64 21.71
N GLY A 127 -2.15 7.89 22.21
CA GLY A 127 -1.73 7.43 23.52
C GLY A 127 -1.65 5.90 23.59
N GLU A 128 -1.36 5.37 24.78
CA GLU A 128 -1.20 3.91 24.95
C GLU A 128 -2.50 3.15 24.74
N ASP A 129 -3.53 3.55 25.42
CA ASP A 129 -4.79 2.82 25.38
C ASP A 129 -5.50 2.97 24.04
N GLY A 130 -5.40 4.15 23.38
CA GLY A 130 -5.92 4.36 22.02
C GLY A 130 -5.22 3.48 20.99
N ALA A 131 -3.88 3.37 21.05
CA ALA A 131 -3.15 2.47 20.17
C ALA A 131 -3.56 0.99 20.40
N ARG A 132 -3.79 0.60 21.63
CA ARG A 132 -4.29 -0.74 21.96
C ARG A 132 -5.68 -1.04 21.42
N ARG A 133 -6.58 -0.04 21.44
CA ARG A 133 -7.92 -0.19 20.86
C ARG A 133 -7.86 -0.22 19.34
N ALA A 134 -7.07 0.67 18.73
CA ALA A 134 -6.98 0.79 17.28
C ALA A 134 -6.25 -0.40 16.65
N PHE A 135 -5.10 -0.81 17.19
CA PHE A 135 -4.23 -1.83 16.61
C PHE A 135 -4.35 -3.19 17.32
N GLY A 136 -5.52 -3.83 17.22
CA GLY A 136 -5.75 -5.16 17.80
C GLY A 136 -4.81 -6.23 17.22
N ALA A 137 -4.65 -6.26 15.90
CA ALA A 137 -3.67 -7.08 15.19
C ALA A 137 -3.16 -6.32 13.97
N VAL A 138 -1.86 -6.42 13.69
CA VAL A 138 -1.20 -5.79 12.53
C VAL A 138 -0.39 -6.85 11.80
N LEU A 139 -0.65 -7.01 10.50
CA LEU A 139 0.06 -7.94 9.63
C LEU A 139 0.99 -7.16 8.70
N THR A 140 2.27 -7.54 8.64
CA THR A 140 3.26 -6.93 7.74
C THR A 140 4.06 -7.99 6.99
N ASP A 141 4.92 -7.58 6.05
CA ASP A 141 5.86 -8.50 5.42
C ASP A 141 7.20 -8.57 6.15
N ASN A 142 8.14 -9.34 5.58
CA ASN A 142 9.48 -9.51 6.14
C ASN A 142 10.47 -8.45 5.58
N GLY A 143 10.02 -7.23 5.32
CA GLY A 143 10.88 -6.13 4.89
C GLY A 143 11.92 -5.76 5.96
N SER A 144 13.10 -5.33 5.55
CA SER A 144 14.15 -4.87 6.48
C SER A 144 13.72 -3.65 7.30
N GLU A 145 12.79 -2.88 6.79
CA GLU A 145 12.14 -1.75 7.46
C GLU A 145 11.25 -2.16 8.63
N PHE A 146 10.85 -3.42 8.70
CA PHE A 146 10.04 -3.99 9.79
C PHE A 146 10.84 -4.96 10.67
N ALA A 147 12.17 -4.87 10.68
CA ALA A 147 13.03 -5.85 11.35
C ALA A 147 13.03 -5.76 12.88
N ASP A 148 12.77 -4.59 13.46
CA ASP A 148 12.70 -4.42 14.93
C ASP A 148 11.28 -4.75 15.44
N GLU A 149 11.00 -6.06 15.53
CA GLU A 149 9.70 -6.55 15.96
C GLU A 149 9.30 -6.08 17.36
N GLY A 150 10.27 -5.93 18.28
CA GLY A 150 10.01 -5.50 19.64
C GLY A 150 9.59 -4.04 19.74
N ALA A 151 10.35 -3.15 19.11
CA ALA A 151 10.04 -1.72 19.10
C ALA A 151 8.72 -1.42 18.38
N ILE A 152 8.48 -2.05 17.22
CA ILE A 152 7.23 -1.89 16.48
C ILE A 152 6.04 -2.36 17.32
N ALA A 153 6.12 -3.54 17.92
CA ALA A 153 5.06 -4.10 18.74
C ALA A 153 4.72 -3.22 19.95
N ALA A 154 5.73 -2.67 20.63
CA ALA A 154 5.54 -1.74 21.72
C ALA A 154 4.80 -0.46 21.29
N LEU A 155 5.13 0.10 20.10
CA LEU A 155 4.44 1.26 19.54
C LEU A 155 2.99 0.96 19.15
N LEU A 156 2.67 -0.28 18.77
CA LEU A 156 1.31 -0.75 18.52
C LEU A 156 0.52 -1.06 19.81
N GLY A 157 1.13 -0.85 20.98
CA GLY A 157 0.50 -1.05 22.28
C GLY A 157 0.50 -2.50 22.76
N GLU A 158 1.40 -3.35 22.25
CA GLU A 158 1.56 -4.72 22.75
C GLU A 158 2.13 -4.70 24.17
N ARG A 159 1.57 -5.52 25.05
CA ARG A 159 2.03 -5.75 26.43
C ARG A 159 2.58 -7.16 26.59
N ASP A 160 3.21 -7.42 27.72
CA ASP A 160 3.74 -8.75 28.04
C ASP A 160 2.65 -9.83 27.95
N GLY A 161 3.00 -10.94 27.29
CA GLY A 161 2.08 -12.05 27.05
C GLY A 161 1.13 -11.89 25.86
N GLU A 162 1.06 -10.71 25.23
CA GLU A 162 0.26 -10.46 24.03
C GLU A 162 1.11 -10.58 22.76
N THR A 163 0.45 -10.74 21.62
CA THR A 163 1.06 -10.58 20.30
C THR A 163 0.09 -9.82 19.39
N ARG A 164 0.51 -8.67 18.90
CA ARG A 164 -0.27 -7.79 18.01
C ARG A 164 0.35 -7.61 16.65
N LEU A 165 1.67 -7.75 16.55
CA LEU A 165 2.42 -7.66 15.31
C LEU A 165 2.68 -9.06 14.76
N PHE A 166 2.32 -9.29 13.49
CA PHE A 166 2.49 -10.56 12.79
C PHE A 166 3.15 -10.33 11.42
N TYR A 167 3.83 -11.35 10.93
CA TYR A 167 4.53 -11.32 9.66
C TYR A 167 3.98 -12.36 8.70
N CYS A 168 3.85 -11.96 7.44
CA CYS A 168 3.54 -12.90 6.35
C CYS A 168 4.65 -13.93 6.19
N ASP A 169 4.30 -15.07 5.61
CA ASP A 169 5.30 -16.04 5.21
C ASP A 169 6.22 -15.45 4.12
N PRO A 170 7.48 -15.84 4.06
CA PRO A 170 8.42 -15.34 3.07
C PRO A 170 7.89 -15.54 1.64
N ARG A 171 7.88 -14.48 0.83
CA ARG A 171 7.40 -14.45 -0.57
C ARG A 171 5.89 -14.71 -0.76
N GLN A 172 5.09 -14.55 0.30
CA GLN A 172 3.64 -14.74 0.27
C GLN A 172 2.92 -13.38 0.41
N SER A 173 3.22 -12.43 -0.47
CA SER A 173 2.62 -11.07 -0.43
C SER A 173 1.09 -11.09 -0.54
N GLN A 174 0.51 -12.11 -1.17
CA GLN A 174 -0.95 -12.30 -1.25
C GLN A 174 -1.64 -12.41 0.11
N GLN A 175 -0.92 -12.71 1.19
CA GLN A 175 -1.45 -12.71 2.55
C GLN A 175 -1.84 -11.30 3.05
N LYS A 176 -1.31 -10.24 2.40
CA LYS A 176 -1.69 -8.81 2.54
C LYS A 176 -2.51 -8.31 1.35
N GLY A 177 -3.43 -9.10 0.85
CA GLY A 177 -4.18 -8.78 -0.37
C GLY A 177 -5.07 -7.53 -0.28
N ALA A 178 -5.42 -7.07 0.91
CA ALA A 178 -6.19 -5.85 1.08
C ALA A 178 -5.32 -4.61 0.86
N CYS A 179 -4.08 -4.60 1.39
CA CYS A 179 -3.13 -3.53 1.19
C CYS A 179 -2.69 -3.41 -0.27
N GLU A 180 -2.38 -4.54 -0.93
CA GLU A 180 -2.02 -4.55 -2.36
C GLU A 180 -3.12 -3.93 -3.24
N LYS A 181 -4.40 -4.28 -2.99
CA LYS A 181 -5.53 -3.68 -3.69
C LYS A 181 -5.66 -2.18 -3.44
N ASN A 182 -5.42 -1.74 -2.21
CA ASN A 182 -5.55 -0.34 -1.84
C ASN A 182 -4.36 0.51 -2.34
N HIS A 183 -3.17 -0.07 -2.53
CA HIS A 183 -2.07 0.60 -3.19
C HIS A 183 -2.41 1.01 -4.64
N VAL A 184 -3.34 0.32 -5.29
CA VAL A 184 -3.87 0.72 -6.59
C VAL A 184 -4.53 2.10 -6.51
N GLU A 185 -5.23 2.42 -5.43
CA GLU A 185 -5.88 3.72 -5.23
C GLU A 185 -4.83 4.84 -5.08
N ILE A 186 -3.79 4.62 -4.29
CA ILE A 186 -2.64 5.54 -4.21
C ILE A 186 -2.04 5.75 -5.62
N ARG A 187 -1.89 4.67 -6.39
CA ARG A 187 -1.29 4.72 -7.73
C ARG A 187 -2.16 5.37 -8.80
N LYS A 188 -3.46 5.53 -8.57
CA LYS A 188 -4.33 6.35 -9.43
C LYS A 188 -3.95 7.83 -9.32
N LEU A 189 -3.66 8.32 -8.11
CA LEU A 189 -3.29 9.72 -7.86
C LEU A 189 -1.79 9.97 -8.02
N LEU A 190 -0.95 8.98 -7.69
CA LEU A 190 0.52 9.03 -7.80
C LEU A 190 1.03 7.91 -8.71
N PRO A 191 0.88 8.01 -10.05
CA PRO A 191 1.29 6.96 -10.98
C PRO A 191 2.80 6.76 -10.97
N LYS A 192 3.26 5.52 -10.89
CA LYS A 192 4.69 5.17 -10.85
C LYS A 192 5.47 5.65 -12.09
N GLY A 193 4.79 5.76 -13.24
CA GLY A 193 5.37 6.21 -14.51
C GLY A 193 5.43 7.72 -14.70
N ALA A 194 4.79 8.51 -13.84
CA ALA A 194 4.72 9.97 -13.96
C ALA A 194 5.95 10.68 -13.37
N GLY A 195 6.94 9.96 -12.87
CA GLY A 195 8.16 10.55 -12.31
C GLY A 195 7.98 11.20 -10.94
N ALA A 196 6.83 11.02 -10.28
CA ALA A 196 6.57 11.60 -8.97
C ALA A 196 7.61 11.10 -7.94
N ARG A 197 8.31 12.03 -7.34
CA ARG A 197 9.33 11.79 -6.32
C ARG A 197 8.73 11.90 -4.94
N PHE A 198 8.88 10.86 -4.13
CA PHE A 198 8.34 10.82 -2.78
C PHE A 198 9.16 11.65 -1.78
N ASP A 199 10.43 11.93 -2.08
CA ASP A 199 11.25 12.87 -1.30
C ASP A 199 10.74 14.32 -1.35
N ARG A 200 9.83 14.63 -2.27
CA ARG A 200 9.16 15.93 -2.38
C ARG A 200 7.76 15.96 -1.77
N LEU A 201 7.21 14.80 -1.38
CA LEU A 201 5.90 14.74 -0.73
C LEU A 201 5.96 15.39 0.65
N THR A 202 5.04 16.30 0.89
CA THR A 202 4.82 16.92 2.18
C THR A 202 3.75 16.19 2.99
N ALA A 203 3.63 16.49 4.27
CA ALA A 203 2.53 16.00 5.09
C ALA A 203 1.16 16.42 4.51
N ALA A 204 1.06 17.66 3.97
CA ALA A 204 -0.15 18.14 3.33
C ALA A 204 -0.52 17.36 2.05
N ASP A 205 0.48 16.93 1.27
CA ASP A 205 0.23 16.07 0.10
C ASP A 205 -0.30 14.70 0.52
N CYS A 206 0.27 14.12 1.58
CA CYS A 206 -0.20 12.84 2.13
C CYS A 206 -1.61 12.97 2.74
N ALA A 207 -1.90 14.06 3.43
CA ALA A 207 -3.21 14.37 3.96
C ALA A 207 -4.27 14.44 2.84
N LEU A 208 -4.00 15.20 1.79
CA LEU A 208 -4.88 15.30 0.63
C LEU A 208 -5.05 13.94 -0.07
N LEU A 209 -3.94 13.22 -0.31
CA LEU A 209 -3.98 11.90 -0.92
C LEU A 209 -4.90 10.95 -0.14
N MET A 210 -4.77 10.94 1.19
CA MET A 210 -5.58 10.08 2.05
C MET A 210 -7.02 10.58 2.18
N SER A 211 -7.26 11.89 2.17
CA SER A 211 -8.62 12.44 2.11
C SER A 211 -9.34 11.98 0.85
N GLN A 212 -8.71 12.05 -0.32
CA GLN A 212 -9.29 11.58 -1.58
C GLN A 212 -9.57 10.06 -1.56
N VAL A 213 -8.58 9.24 -1.16
CA VAL A 213 -8.71 7.78 -1.16
C VAL A 213 -9.76 7.29 -0.16
N ASN A 214 -9.84 7.93 1.01
CA ASN A 214 -10.74 7.51 2.09
C ASN A 214 -12.15 8.11 1.99
N SER A 215 -12.38 9.05 1.09
CA SER A 215 -13.70 9.64 0.85
C SER A 215 -14.42 9.03 -0.37
N GLU A 216 -13.76 8.16 -1.15
CA GLU A 216 -14.40 7.45 -2.25
C GLU A 216 -15.35 6.37 -1.72
N PRO A 217 -16.67 6.43 -1.99
CA PRO A 217 -17.62 5.41 -1.54
C PRO A 217 -17.29 4.04 -2.15
N ARG A 218 -17.30 2.99 -1.33
CA ARG A 218 -16.95 1.63 -1.75
C ARG A 218 -18.17 0.71 -1.81
N GLY A 219 -18.40 0.05 -2.92
CA GLY A 219 -19.50 -0.93 -3.04
C GLY A 219 -19.41 -2.04 -2.00
N ALA A 220 -18.20 -2.50 -1.65
CA ALA A 220 -18.00 -3.50 -0.59
C ALA A 220 -18.33 -2.99 0.83
N LEU A 221 -18.50 -1.68 1.01
CA LEU A 221 -18.90 -1.04 2.27
C LEU A 221 -20.35 -0.54 2.23
N GLY A 222 -21.19 -1.07 1.32
CA GLY A 222 -22.54 -0.57 1.14
C GLY A 222 -22.61 0.89 0.68
N PHE A 223 -21.62 1.32 -0.10
CA PHE A 223 -21.44 2.70 -0.58
C PHE A 223 -21.12 3.72 0.53
N LEU A 224 -20.74 3.27 1.71
CA LEU A 224 -20.11 4.15 2.70
C LEU A 224 -18.65 4.44 2.31
N THR A 225 -18.13 5.56 2.83
CA THR A 225 -16.72 5.93 2.68
C THR A 225 -15.85 5.15 3.68
N PRO A 226 -14.59 4.82 3.33
CA PRO A 226 -13.62 4.26 4.28
C PRO A 226 -13.49 5.09 5.57
N ALA A 227 -13.47 6.43 5.46
CA ALA A 227 -13.40 7.34 6.60
C ALA A 227 -14.59 7.16 7.55
N ARG A 228 -15.80 7.11 7.01
CA ARG A 228 -17.02 6.91 7.78
C ARG A 228 -17.05 5.57 8.50
N VAL A 229 -16.69 4.50 7.80
CA VAL A 229 -16.65 3.16 8.41
C VAL A 229 -15.58 3.05 9.49
N LEU A 230 -14.42 3.72 9.32
CA LEU A 230 -13.41 3.76 10.37
C LEU A 230 -13.94 4.46 11.63
N ARG A 231 -14.61 5.63 11.49
CA ARG A 231 -15.22 6.33 12.63
C ARG A 231 -16.28 5.48 13.34
N MET A 232 -17.05 4.69 12.59
CA MET A 232 -18.00 3.74 13.18
C MET A 232 -17.31 2.64 13.98
N ALA A 233 -16.13 2.21 13.55
CA ALA A 233 -15.37 1.13 14.18
C ALA A 233 -14.54 1.59 15.38
N LEU A 234 -13.90 2.76 15.31
CA LEU A 234 -12.91 3.22 16.28
C LEU A 234 -13.33 4.52 17.03
N GLY A 235 -14.46 5.10 16.67
CA GLY A 235 -14.99 6.29 17.36
C GLY A 235 -14.02 7.47 17.42
N GLU A 236 -13.72 7.94 18.63
CA GLU A 236 -12.83 9.08 18.87
C GLU A 236 -11.39 8.82 18.44
N ASP A 237 -10.91 7.57 18.53
CA ASP A 237 -9.57 7.22 18.06
C ASP A 237 -9.41 7.42 16.55
N ALA A 238 -10.47 7.14 15.77
CA ALA A 238 -10.48 7.43 14.33
C ALA A 238 -10.44 8.92 14.04
N SER A 239 -11.22 9.71 14.77
CA SER A 239 -11.24 11.18 14.64
C SER A 239 -9.89 11.77 15.00
N ALA A 240 -9.30 11.37 16.12
CA ALA A 240 -7.98 11.80 16.54
C ALA A 240 -6.90 11.52 15.50
N LEU A 241 -6.92 10.30 14.87
CA LEU A 241 -6.00 9.97 13.79
C LEU A 241 -6.22 10.86 12.57
N MET A 242 -7.46 11.01 12.13
CA MET A 242 -7.76 11.80 10.94
C MET A 242 -7.36 13.27 11.14
N ASP A 243 -7.72 13.86 12.26
CA ASP A 243 -7.43 15.26 12.58
C ASP A 243 -5.91 15.52 12.67
N ALA A 244 -5.18 14.63 13.36
CA ALA A 244 -3.74 14.78 13.54
C ALA A 244 -2.94 14.69 12.23
N PHE A 245 -3.43 13.89 11.26
CA PHE A 245 -2.80 13.73 9.95
C PHE A 245 -3.48 14.55 8.84
N GLY A 246 -4.40 15.46 9.21
CA GLY A 246 -5.09 16.35 8.28
C GLY A 246 -5.95 15.62 7.24
N ILE A 247 -6.48 14.45 7.60
CA ILE A 247 -7.31 13.65 6.71
C ILE A 247 -8.78 14.06 6.89
N GLU A 248 -9.38 14.56 5.84
CA GLU A 248 -10.77 15.01 5.84
C GLU A 248 -11.67 14.04 5.06
N GLU A 249 -12.90 13.90 5.48
CA GLU A 249 -13.93 13.24 4.68
C GLU A 249 -14.57 14.26 3.74
N LEU A 250 -14.19 14.17 2.46
CA LEU A 250 -14.60 15.09 1.41
C LEU A 250 -16.02 14.77 0.93
N ALA A 251 -16.77 15.82 0.57
CA ALA A 251 -18.05 15.63 -0.09
C ALA A 251 -17.87 15.08 -1.52
N PRO A 252 -18.87 14.38 -2.11
CA PRO A 252 -18.75 13.79 -3.45
C PRO A 252 -18.34 14.76 -4.54
N GLY A 253 -18.74 16.05 -4.43
CA GLY A 253 -18.37 17.11 -5.38
C GLY A 253 -16.93 17.64 -5.24
N GLU A 254 -16.23 17.28 -4.17
CA GLU A 254 -14.84 17.68 -3.88
C GLU A 254 -13.84 16.57 -4.25
N LEU A 255 -14.33 15.40 -4.66
CA LEU A 255 -13.47 14.28 -5.04
C LEU A 255 -12.78 14.55 -6.37
N ASP A 256 -11.46 14.48 -6.35
CA ASP A 256 -10.59 14.54 -7.52
C ASP A 256 -9.64 13.35 -7.54
N LEU A 257 -10.12 12.22 -8.03
CA LEU A 257 -9.37 10.97 -8.11
C LEU A 257 -8.49 10.87 -9.38
N THR A 258 -8.11 12.01 -9.95
CA THR A 258 -7.24 12.06 -11.14
C THR A 258 -5.76 12.17 -10.78
N PRO A 259 -4.85 11.72 -11.65
CA PRO A 259 -3.39 11.79 -11.40
C PRO A 259 -2.86 13.21 -11.15
N GLY A 260 -3.59 14.25 -11.61
CA GLY A 260 -3.20 15.65 -11.41
C GLY A 260 -3.65 16.29 -10.11
N CYS A 261 -4.41 15.57 -9.27
CA CYS A 261 -4.98 16.11 -8.02
C CYS A 261 -3.91 16.75 -7.12
N ILE A 262 -2.88 15.99 -6.79
CA ILE A 262 -1.80 16.45 -5.89
C ILE A 262 -1.03 17.61 -6.51
N GLU A 263 -0.70 17.54 -7.80
CA GLU A 263 0.03 18.61 -8.51
C GLU A 263 -0.75 19.93 -8.53
N ARG A 264 -2.08 19.88 -8.75
CA ARG A 264 -2.93 21.08 -8.69
C ARG A 264 -2.95 21.71 -7.31
N ALA A 265 -3.07 20.91 -6.27
CA ALA A 265 -3.06 21.38 -4.89
C ALA A 265 -1.69 21.99 -4.51
N ARG A 266 -0.59 21.38 -4.94
CA ARG A 266 0.77 21.92 -4.74
C ARG A 266 0.93 23.27 -5.44
N ALA A 267 0.51 23.38 -6.70
CA ALA A 267 0.55 24.63 -7.43
C ALA A 267 -0.27 25.74 -6.74
N ALA A 268 -1.45 25.41 -6.18
CA ALA A 268 -2.27 26.36 -5.42
C ALA A 268 -1.59 26.83 -4.12
N ARG A 269 -0.73 25.98 -3.52
CA ARG A 269 0.09 26.34 -2.35
C ARG A 269 1.42 27.02 -2.71
N GLY A 270 1.72 27.22 -4.01
CA GLY A 270 2.99 27.77 -4.48
C GLY A 270 4.18 26.81 -4.35
N GLU A 271 3.93 25.50 -4.23
CA GLU A 271 4.95 24.47 -4.12
C GLU A 271 5.39 23.95 -5.51
N GLY A 272 6.62 23.51 -5.62
CA GLY A 272 7.13 22.93 -6.88
C GLY A 272 6.51 21.55 -7.19
N PRO A 273 6.61 21.09 -8.46
CA PRO A 273 6.04 19.82 -8.88
C PRO A 273 6.74 18.62 -8.21
N LEU A 274 6.02 17.50 -8.09
CA LEU A 274 6.58 16.23 -7.62
C LEU A 274 7.51 15.60 -8.66
N ALA A 275 7.18 15.73 -9.94
CA ALA A 275 8.06 15.34 -11.03
C ALA A 275 9.25 16.27 -11.11
N GLY A 276 10.46 15.71 -11.26
CA GLY A 276 11.71 16.48 -11.39
C GLY A 276 12.30 16.40 -12.77
#